data_efa02228d6c094662eaf1554bbae366f
#
_entry.id   efa02228d6c094662eaf1554bbae366f
#
_cell.length_a   1.000
_cell.length_b   1.000
_cell.length_c   1.000
_cell.angle_alpha   90.00
_cell.angle_beta   90.00
_cell.angle_gamma   90.00
#
_symmetry.space_group_name_H-M   'P 1'
#
loop_
_entity.id
_entity.type
_entity.pdbx_description
1 polymer ?
#
loop_
_entity_poly.entity_id
_entity_poly.type
_entity_poly.pdbx_seq_one_letter_code
_entity_poly.pdbx_strand_id
1 'polypeptide(L)'
;MPKLIVADENEGRRSLLAGTLERAGYEVTRAGTLRQAEGTALATMPEIVLIDGEWKSGDAIDASQRLMSDPEFAFKCRIVILSRVSSEEYLISAARAGVSEVISKPVDMNKLLSQLEKHSKKQFVPPPAEVSDAAGKGGAGTFDVSMVMSDGQWALPMLKGIVTPEKINVDFINEILTQLGEEGIDVEEGL
;
A
#
# COMPACT_ATOMS: atom_id res chain seq x y z
N MET A 1 18.48 8.04 -8.19
CA MET A 1 18.23 7.70 -6.77
C MET A 1 16.73 7.79 -6.55
N PRO A 2 16.09 6.77 -5.97
CA PRO A 2 14.67 6.85 -5.70
C PRO A 2 14.37 7.91 -4.64
N LYS A 3 13.31 8.70 -4.87
CA LYS A 3 12.85 9.76 -3.97
C LYS A 3 11.94 9.19 -2.92
N LEU A 4 12.16 9.58 -1.67
CA LEU A 4 11.39 9.08 -0.54
C LEU A 4 11.08 10.21 0.44
N ILE A 5 9.85 10.24 0.96
CA ILE A 5 9.47 11.12 2.07
C ILE A 5 9.46 10.31 3.36
N VAL A 6 10.10 10.82 4.40
CA VAL A 6 9.98 10.32 5.79
C VAL A 6 9.11 11.28 6.57
N ALA A 7 7.93 10.81 6.97
CA ALA A 7 6.96 11.57 7.75
C ALA A 7 6.86 11.00 9.18
N ASP A 8 7.32 11.76 10.16
CA ASP A 8 7.24 11.44 11.60
C ASP A 8 7.23 12.76 12.39
N GLU A 9 6.32 12.92 13.35
CA GLU A 9 6.31 14.13 14.19
C GLU A 9 7.52 14.23 15.11
N ASN A 10 8.11 13.11 15.50
CA ASN A 10 9.32 13.10 16.33
C ASN A 10 10.56 13.38 15.49
N GLU A 11 11.20 14.54 15.72
CA GLU A 11 12.36 14.99 14.98
C GLU A 11 13.56 14.04 15.08
N GLY A 12 13.81 13.47 16.25
CA GLY A 12 14.92 12.53 16.45
C GLY A 12 14.76 11.25 15.65
N ARG A 13 13.57 10.63 15.71
CA ARG A 13 13.27 9.44 14.91
C ARG A 13 13.30 9.74 13.42
N ARG A 14 12.68 10.84 13.01
CA ARG A 14 12.67 11.29 11.61
C ARG A 14 14.08 11.48 11.07
N SER A 15 14.95 12.17 11.82
CA SER A 15 16.32 12.43 11.41
C SER A 15 17.17 11.17 11.35
N LEU A 16 17.03 10.28 12.32
CA LEU A 16 17.75 9.00 12.35
C LEU A 16 17.36 8.11 11.17
N LEU A 17 16.05 7.97 10.93
CA LEU A 17 15.53 7.15 9.85
C LEU A 17 15.93 7.74 8.48
N ALA A 18 15.74 9.03 8.28
CA ALA A 18 16.13 9.71 7.06
C ALA A 18 17.62 9.56 6.77
N GLY A 19 18.50 9.80 7.75
CA GLY A 19 19.95 9.63 7.58
C GLY A 19 20.36 8.19 7.26
N THR A 20 19.63 7.21 7.76
CA THR A 20 19.89 5.79 7.42
C THR A 20 19.48 5.50 5.97
N LEU A 21 18.35 6.00 5.53
CA LEU A 21 17.86 5.83 4.16
C LEU A 21 18.72 6.60 3.14
N GLU A 22 19.20 7.79 3.49
CA GLU A 22 20.15 8.55 2.66
C GLU A 22 21.45 7.75 2.43
N ARG A 23 22.00 7.13 3.49
CA ARG A 23 23.17 6.24 3.36
C ARG A 23 22.90 5.00 2.52
N ALA A 24 21.65 4.56 2.48
CA ALA A 24 21.22 3.44 1.63
C ALA A 24 20.94 3.83 0.17
N GLY A 25 21.12 5.10 -0.19
CA GLY A 25 21.02 5.56 -1.57
C GLY A 25 19.67 6.16 -1.97
N TYR A 26 18.84 6.56 -1.00
CA TYR A 26 17.59 7.28 -1.26
C TYR A 26 17.80 8.80 -1.21
N GLU A 27 17.08 9.54 -2.05
CA GLU A 27 16.90 10.98 -1.91
C GLU A 27 15.74 11.24 -0.94
N VAL A 28 16.06 11.67 0.29
CA VAL A 28 15.06 11.73 1.37
C VAL A 28 14.62 13.14 1.67
N THR A 29 13.31 13.39 1.61
CA THR A 29 12.66 14.60 2.12
C THR A 29 12.01 14.29 3.47
N ARG A 30 12.15 15.20 4.43
CA ARG A 30 11.64 15.05 5.79
C ARG A 30 10.37 15.87 6.00
N ALA A 31 9.33 15.27 6.59
CA ALA A 31 8.09 15.93 6.93
C ALA A 31 7.77 15.74 8.43
N GLY A 32 7.57 16.81 9.16
CA GLY A 32 7.26 16.81 10.59
C GLY A 32 5.76 16.81 10.89
N THR A 33 4.92 16.96 9.89
CA THR A 33 3.45 16.92 9.99
C THR A 33 2.87 16.16 8.81
N LEU A 34 1.68 15.55 8.99
CA LEU A 34 0.96 14.89 7.90
C LEU A 34 0.65 15.86 6.76
N ARG A 35 0.22 17.09 7.07
CA ARG A 35 -0.05 18.12 6.07
C ARG A 35 1.19 18.46 5.23
N GLN A 36 2.36 18.55 5.87
CA GLN A 36 3.61 18.76 5.14
C GLN A 36 3.94 17.56 4.24
N ALA A 37 3.76 16.34 4.75
CA ALA A 37 3.97 15.11 3.99
C ALA A 37 3.06 15.06 2.76
N GLU A 38 1.77 15.31 2.93
CA GLU A 38 0.78 15.33 1.86
C GLU A 38 1.13 16.38 0.79
N GLY A 39 1.36 17.64 1.20
CA GLY A 39 1.69 18.70 0.25
C GLY A 39 2.99 18.45 -0.52
N THR A 40 4.02 17.93 0.17
CA THR A 40 5.29 17.59 -0.47
C THR A 40 5.14 16.39 -1.41
N ALA A 41 4.39 15.39 -1.01
CA ALA A 41 4.15 14.19 -1.82
C ALA A 41 3.44 14.51 -3.14
N LEU A 42 2.39 15.31 -3.08
CA LEU A 42 1.67 15.74 -4.29
C LEU A 42 2.52 16.66 -5.19
N ALA A 43 3.40 17.46 -4.60
CA ALA A 43 4.27 18.36 -5.38
C ALA A 43 5.46 17.65 -6.03
N THR A 44 5.98 16.59 -5.42
CA THR A 44 7.25 15.95 -5.84
C THR A 44 7.09 14.56 -6.42
N MET A 45 5.93 13.94 -6.25
CA MET A 45 5.62 12.58 -6.72
C MET A 45 6.76 11.60 -6.42
N PRO A 46 7.07 11.34 -5.13
CA PRO A 46 8.16 10.43 -4.75
C PRO A 46 7.78 8.98 -5.07
N GLU A 47 8.77 8.11 -5.21
CA GLU A 47 8.51 6.67 -5.33
C GLU A 47 7.84 6.11 -4.08
N ILE A 48 8.20 6.64 -2.88
CA ILE A 48 7.66 6.14 -1.61
C ILE A 48 7.38 7.29 -0.65
N VAL A 49 6.25 7.21 0.04
CA VAL A 49 5.96 8.00 1.25
C VAL A 49 5.96 7.06 2.44
N LEU A 50 6.96 7.18 3.30
CA LEU A 50 7.11 6.39 4.52
C LEU A 50 6.55 7.20 5.69
N ILE A 51 5.44 6.74 6.25
CA ILE A 51 4.67 7.48 7.26
C ILE A 51 4.71 6.74 8.60
N ASP A 52 5.03 7.45 9.68
CA ASP A 52 4.81 6.94 11.04
C ASP A 52 3.31 6.69 11.28
N GLY A 53 2.95 5.60 11.92
CA GLY A 53 1.54 5.26 12.18
C GLY A 53 0.95 6.02 13.37
N GLU A 54 1.78 6.55 14.27
CA GLU A 54 1.35 7.17 15.52
C GLU A 54 1.57 8.70 15.49
N TRP A 55 0.49 9.44 15.34
CA TRP A 55 0.46 10.90 15.35
C TRP A 55 -0.37 11.44 16.51
N LYS A 56 0.04 12.56 17.11
CA LYS A 56 -0.77 13.27 18.12
C LYS A 56 -1.90 14.05 17.46
N SER A 57 -1.68 14.50 16.23
CA SER A 57 -2.63 15.29 15.48
C SER A 57 -2.79 14.69 14.07
N GLY A 58 -3.95 14.12 13.83
CA GLY A 58 -4.29 13.47 12.58
C GLY A 58 -4.09 11.95 12.59
N ASP A 59 -4.37 11.34 11.47
CA ASP A 59 -4.30 9.88 11.25
C ASP A 59 -3.57 9.57 9.96
N ALA A 60 -2.66 8.59 10.03
CA ALA A 60 -1.83 8.18 8.89
C ALA A 60 -2.66 7.51 7.78
N ILE A 61 -3.70 6.76 8.15
CA ILE A 61 -4.60 6.10 7.19
C ILE A 61 -5.44 7.15 6.46
N ASP A 62 -5.99 8.13 7.17
CA ASP A 62 -6.75 9.23 6.58
C ASP A 62 -5.88 10.05 5.62
N ALA A 63 -4.64 10.36 6.00
CA ALA A 63 -3.69 11.05 5.13
C ALA A 63 -3.37 10.22 3.88
N SER A 64 -3.20 8.91 4.04
CA SER A 64 -2.98 7.98 2.93
C SER A 64 -4.17 7.96 1.97
N GLN A 65 -5.39 7.92 2.49
CA GLN A 65 -6.60 7.94 1.68
C GLN A 65 -6.72 9.24 0.87
N ARG A 66 -6.38 10.39 1.47
CA ARG A 66 -6.36 11.66 0.75
C ARG A 66 -5.33 11.69 -0.37
N LEU A 67 -4.11 11.20 -0.11
CA LEU A 67 -3.06 11.06 -1.13
C LEU A 67 -3.49 10.15 -2.28
N MET A 68 -4.05 8.99 -1.95
CA MET A 68 -4.49 8.01 -2.94
C MET A 68 -5.74 8.44 -3.71
N SER A 69 -6.43 9.50 -3.27
CA SER A 69 -7.51 10.12 -4.04
C SER A 69 -7.01 10.91 -5.26
N ASP A 70 -5.72 11.26 -5.30
CA ASP A 70 -5.09 11.84 -6.48
C ASP A 70 -4.68 10.72 -7.45
N PRO A 71 -5.23 10.66 -8.68
CA PRO A 71 -4.95 9.56 -9.60
C PRO A 71 -3.48 9.47 -10.04
N GLU A 72 -2.80 10.62 -10.16
CA GLU A 72 -1.39 10.65 -10.56
C GLU A 72 -0.51 10.12 -9.44
N PHE A 73 -0.80 10.52 -8.19
CA PHE A 73 -0.11 9.99 -7.01
C PHE A 73 -0.34 8.49 -6.86
N ALA A 74 -1.59 8.04 -6.95
CA ALA A 74 -1.95 6.62 -6.84
C ALA A 74 -1.23 5.74 -7.88
N PHE A 75 -1.04 6.27 -9.08
CA PHE A 75 -0.31 5.57 -10.14
C PHE A 75 1.20 5.54 -9.94
N LYS A 76 1.79 6.66 -9.47
CA LYS A 76 3.25 6.83 -9.42
C LYS A 76 3.89 6.44 -8.10
N CYS A 77 3.17 6.62 -7.00
CA CYS A 77 3.71 6.60 -5.65
C CYS A 77 3.24 5.39 -4.85
N ARG A 78 3.98 5.04 -3.81
CA ARG A 78 3.65 4.00 -2.83
C ARG A 78 3.62 4.60 -1.43
N ILE A 79 2.72 4.11 -0.59
CA ILE A 79 2.67 4.48 0.81
C ILE A 79 3.04 3.26 1.66
N VAL A 80 3.98 3.47 2.57
CA VAL A 80 4.38 2.47 3.58
C VAL A 80 4.18 3.09 4.96
N ILE A 81 3.48 2.40 5.85
CA ILE A 81 3.28 2.86 7.23
C ILE A 81 4.14 2.03 8.19
N LEU A 82 4.81 2.70 9.13
CA LEU A 82 5.50 2.08 10.26
C LEU A 82 4.60 2.19 11.49
N SER A 83 4.07 1.08 12.03
CA SER A 83 3.09 1.13 13.11
C SER A 83 3.36 0.08 14.20
N ARG A 84 2.97 0.43 15.44
CA ARG A 84 2.85 -0.53 16.54
C ARG A 84 1.55 -1.32 16.49
N VAL A 85 0.56 -0.78 15.81
CA VAL A 85 -0.75 -1.42 15.65
C VAL A 85 -0.67 -2.36 14.45
N SER A 86 -0.97 -3.63 14.69
CA SER A 86 -0.99 -4.69 13.68
C SER A 86 -2.26 -5.54 13.77
N SER A 87 -3.34 -4.97 14.32
CA SER A 87 -4.63 -5.66 14.33
C SER A 87 -5.17 -5.85 12.91
N GLU A 88 -5.91 -6.91 12.70
CA GLU A 88 -6.56 -7.21 11.42
C GLU A 88 -7.37 -6.00 10.92
N GLU A 89 -8.16 -5.38 11.78
CA GLU A 89 -8.96 -4.21 11.47
C GLU A 89 -8.10 -3.03 10.96
N TYR A 90 -6.98 -2.76 11.62
CA TYR A 90 -6.05 -1.70 11.20
C TYR A 90 -5.44 -2.00 9.82
N LEU A 91 -5.01 -3.24 9.61
CA LEU A 91 -4.40 -3.65 8.34
C LEU A 91 -5.40 -3.60 7.18
N ILE A 92 -6.65 -4.00 7.41
CA ILE A 92 -7.73 -3.87 6.41
C ILE A 92 -7.99 -2.39 6.11
N SER A 93 -8.08 -1.53 7.12
CA SER A 93 -8.30 -0.10 6.93
C SER A 93 -7.17 0.55 6.15
N ALA A 94 -5.91 0.19 6.44
CA ALA A 94 -4.75 0.66 5.71
C ALA A 94 -4.79 0.21 4.24
N ALA A 95 -5.10 -1.06 3.98
CA ALA A 95 -5.22 -1.60 2.62
C ALA A 95 -6.31 -0.88 1.81
N ARG A 96 -7.48 -0.65 2.41
CA ARG A 96 -8.58 0.10 1.78
C ARG A 96 -8.24 1.56 1.49
N ALA A 97 -7.39 2.17 2.31
CA ALA A 97 -6.88 3.52 2.08
C ALA A 97 -5.79 3.58 1.00
N GLY A 98 -5.39 2.44 0.41
CA GLY A 98 -4.38 2.36 -0.62
C GLY A 98 -2.94 2.27 -0.09
N VAL A 99 -2.75 2.00 1.20
CA VAL A 99 -1.42 1.76 1.78
C VAL A 99 -0.83 0.48 1.21
N SER A 100 0.38 0.58 0.69
CA SER A 100 1.05 -0.55 0.04
C SER A 100 1.58 -1.59 1.02
N GLU A 101 1.99 -1.16 2.20
CA GLU A 101 2.48 -2.05 3.26
C GLU A 101 2.42 -1.36 4.63
N VAL A 102 2.11 -2.15 5.66
CA VAL A 102 2.29 -1.77 7.06
C VAL A 102 3.41 -2.62 7.64
N ILE A 103 4.46 -1.96 8.11
CA ILE A 103 5.61 -2.61 8.75
C ILE A 103 5.52 -2.39 10.26
N SER A 104 5.54 -3.49 11.00
CA SER A 104 5.42 -3.46 12.46
C SER A 104 6.68 -2.92 13.12
N LYS A 105 6.47 -2.11 14.17
CA LYS A 105 7.54 -1.68 15.08
C LYS A 105 7.74 -2.73 16.20
N PRO A 106 8.98 -2.97 16.69
CA PRO A 106 10.23 -2.30 16.33
C PRO A 106 10.68 -2.65 14.91
N VAL A 107 11.24 -1.66 14.20
CA VAL A 107 11.62 -1.81 12.79
C VAL A 107 12.97 -2.51 12.68
N ASP A 108 13.00 -3.62 11.97
CA ASP A 108 14.24 -4.22 11.48
C ASP A 108 14.68 -3.44 10.22
N MET A 109 15.84 -2.77 10.32
CA MET A 109 16.32 -1.92 9.24
C MET A 109 16.65 -2.68 7.96
N ASN A 110 17.16 -3.91 8.06
CA ASN A 110 17.47 -4.72 6.88
C ASN A 110 16.18 -5.12 6.16
N LYS A 111 15.16 -5.52 6.94
CA LYS A 111 13.84 -5.82 6.40
C LYS A 111 13.22 -4.58 5.76
N LEU A 112 13.26 -3.43 6.44
CA LEU A 112 12.73 -2.18 5.90
C LEU A 112 13.40 -1.83 4.56
N LEU A 113 14.72 -1.82 4.49
CA LEU A 113 15.46 -1.51 3.27
C LEU A 113 15.10 -2.46 2.13
N SER A 114 14.99 -3.76 2.40
CA SER A 114 14.58 -4.76 1.41
C SER A 114 13.16 -4.49 0.88
N GLN A 115 12.22 -4.14 1.75
CA GLN A 115 10.84 -3.84 1.35
C GLN A 115 10.76 -2.53 0.57
N LEU A 116 11.43 -1.48 1.04
CA LEU A 116 11.48 -0.19 0.32
C LEU A 116 12.11 -0.34 -1.07
N GLU A 117 13.12 -1.20 -1.23
CA GLU A 117 13.69 -1.49 -2.55
C GLU A 117 12.65 -2.11 -3.49
N LYS A 118 11.85 -3.08 -3.00
CA LYS A 118 10.76 -3.67 -3.78
C LYS A 118 9.72 -2.63 -4.18
N HIS A 119 9.30 -1.77 -3.24
CA HIS A 119 8.33 -0.72 -3.52
C HIS A 119 8.87 0.32 -4.51
N SER A 120 10.13 0.74 -4.38
CA SER A 120 10.74 1.69 -5.32
C SER A 120 10.86 1.14 -6.74
N LYS A 121 11.02 -0.17 -6.89
CA LYS A 121 11.02 -0.89 -8.16
C LYS A 121 9.63 -1.34 -8.60
N LYS A 122 8.59 -0.98 -7.85
CA LYS A 122 7.20 -1.41 -8.05
C LYS A 122 7.04 -2.93 -8.15
N GLN A 123 7.86 -3.68 -7.41
CA GLN A 123 7.72 -5.11 -7.28
C GLN A 123 6.55 -5.44 -6.35
N PHE A 124 5.94 -6.61 -6.56
CA PHE A 124 4.87 -7.07 -5.70
C PHE A 124 5.35 -7.33 -4.27
N VAL A 125 4.64 -6.78 -3.31
CA VAL A 125 4.77 -7.10 -1.88
C VAL A 125 3.43 -7.71 -1.46
N PRO A 126 3.41 -8.99 -1.02
CA PRO A 126 2.15 -9.61 -0.61
C PRO A 126 1.56 -8.88 0.61
N PRO A 127 0.23 -8.79 0.71
CA PRO A 127 -0.42 -8.23 1.88
C PRO A 127 -0.10 -9.08 3.12
N PRO A 128 -0.17 -8.50 4.32
CA PRO A 128 -0.07 -9.27 5.56
C PRO A 128 -1.07 -10.43 5.60
N ALA A 129 -0.70 -11.53 6.24
CA ALA A 129 -1.54 -12.74 6.31
C ALA A 129 -2.94 -12.44 6.88
N GLU A 130 -3.03 -11.55 7.86
CA GLU A 130 -4.29 -11.14 8.48
C GLU A 130 -5.25 -10.46 7.49
N VAL A 131 -4.71 -9.63 6.59
CA VAL A 131 -5.52 -8.99 5.53
C VAL A 131 -5.93 -10.02 4.48
N SER A 132 -5.02 -10.92 4.11
CA SER A 132 -5.31 -11.99 3.16
C SER A 132 -6.43 -12.91 3.68
N ASP A 133 -6.36 -13.29 4.95
CA ASP A 133 -7.39 -14.13 5.58
C ASP A 133 -8.74 -13.41 5.67
N ALA A 134 -8.74 -12.13 6.02
CA ALA A 134 -9.95 -11.32 6.08
C ALA A 134 -10.61 -11.17 4.70
N ALA A 135 -9.82 -10.94 3.66
CA ALA A 135 -10.31 -10.88 2.28
C ALA A 135 -10.86 -12.24 1.80
N GLY A 136 -10.29 -13.35 2.28
CA GLY A 136 -10.76 -14.70 1.98
C GLY A 136 -12.00 -15.15 2.75
N LYS A 137 -12.31 -14.51 3.89
CA LYS A 137 -13.48 -14.84 4.75
C LYS A 137 -14.77 -14.17 4.32
N GLY A 138 -14.73 -13.19 3.45
CA GLY A 138 -15.92 -12.63 2.80
C GLY A 138 -16.55 -13.73 1.97
N GLY A 139 -17.72 -14.26 2.43
CA GLY A 139 -18.36 -15.49 1.97
C GLY A 139 -18.28 -15.78 0.47
N ALA A 140 -18.44 -17.03 0.11
CA ALA A 140 -18.34 -17.51 -1.27
C ALA A 140 -18.99 -16.52 -2.26
N GLY A 141 -18.19 -15.76 -3.01
CA GLY A 141 -18.64 -14.93 -4.11
C GLY A 141 -18.44 -13.44 -4.01
N THR A 142 -17.93 -12.86 -2.92
CA THR A 142 -17.66 -11.40 -2.87
C THR A 142 -16.20 -11.12 -2.65
N PHE A 143 -15.49 -10.85 -3.71
CA PHE A 143 -14.14 -10.33 -3.69
C PHE A 143 -14.19 -8.80 -3.86
N ASP A 144 -13.68 -8.07 -2.88
CA ASP A 144 -13.63 -6.60 -2.95
C ASP A 144 -12.34 -6.16 -3.67
N VAL A 145 -12.48 -5.85 -4.95
CA VAL A 145 -11.37 -5.40 -5.80
C VAL A 145 -10.77 -4.09 -5.29
N SER A 146 -11.53 -3.26 -4.58
CA SER A 146 -11.02 -1.99 -4.04
C SER A 146 -9.85 -2.18 -3.08
N MET A 147 -9.76 -3.34 -2.41
CA MET A 147 -8.65 -3.68 -1.53
C MET A 147 -7.32 -3.91 -2.25
N VAL A 148 -7.36 -4.25 -3.55
CA VAL A 148 -6.18 -4.59 -4.34
C VAL A 148 -5.86 -3.60 -5.44
N MET A 149 -6.80 -2.71 -5.74
CA MET A 149 -6.73 -1.75 -6.86
C MET A 149 -6.33 -0.35 -6.42
N SER A 150 -5.51 -0.22 -5.39
CA SER A 150 -5.10 1.12 -4.93
C SER A 150 -4.32 1.92 -5.98
N ASP A 151 -3.66 1.26 -6.93
CA ASP A 151 -2.92 1.92 -8.00
C ASP A 151 -2.95 1.20 -9.37
N GLY A 152 -3.88 0.32 -9.59
CA GLY A 152 -4.07 -0.40 -10.86
C GLY A 152 -2.97 -1.41 -11.23
N GLN A 153 -1.71 -1.10 -10.95
CA GLN A 153 -0.58 -1.97 -11.29
C GLN A 153 -0.47 -3.19 -10.36
N TRP A 154 -1.14 -3.16 -9.25
CA TRP A 154 -1.04 -4.16 -8.19
C TRP A 154 -2.13 -5.22 -8.25
N ALA A 155 -3.18 -4.98 -9.01
CA ALA A 155 -4.35 -5.84 -9.04
C ALA A 155 -3.99 -7.32 -9.19
N LEU A 156 -3.32 -7.68 -10.26
CA LEU A 156 -2.97 -9.08 -10.53
C LEU A 156 -2.03 -9.71 -9.51
N PRO A 157 -0.93 -9.05 -9.09
CA PRO A 157 -0.07 -9.59 -8.04
C PRO A 157 -0.77 -9.77 -6.70
N MET A 158 -1.59 -8.81 -6.27
CA MET A 158 -2.33 -8.92 -5.01
C MET A 158 -3.42 -10.00 -5.09
N LEU A 159 -4.10 -10.14 -6.21
CA LEU A 159 -5.05 -11.24 -6.45
C LEU A 159 -4.39 -12.60 -6.25
N LYS A 160 -3.19 -12.81 -6.76
CA LYS A 160 -2.43 -14.05 -6.57
C LYS A 160 -2.07 -14.33 -5.10
N GLY A 161 -1.93 -13.26 -4.28
CA GLY A 161 -1.67 -13.40 -2.84
C GLY A 161 -2.91 -13.71 -2.01
N ILE A 162 -4.10 -13.30 -2.48
CA ILE A 162 -5.37 -13.42 -1.75
C ILE A 162 -6.21 -14.61 -2.23
N VAL A 163 -6.07 -14.98 -3.50
CA VAL A 163 -6.90 -15.99 -4.14
C VAL A 163 -6.07 -17.22 -4.44
N THR A 164 -6.56 -18.39 -3.99
CA THR A 164 -5.96 -19.66 -4.37
C THR A 164 -6.29 -20.00 -5.81
N PRO A 165 -5.43 -20.73 -6.55
CA PRO A 165 -5.70 -21.13 -7.93
C PRO A 165 -7.06 -21.81 -8.14
N GLU A 166 -7.55 -22.55 -7.14
CA GLU A 166 -8.83 -23.26 -7.21
C GLU A 166 -10.05 -22.33 -7.19
N LYS A 167 -9.87 -21.07 -6.76
CA LYS A 167 -10.92 -20.05 -6.76
C LYS A 167 -10.95 -19.21 -8.04
N ILE A 168 -9.92 -19.32 -8.87
CA ILE A 168 -9.86 -18.59 -10.14
C ILE A 168 -10.67 -19.37 -11.18
N ASN A 169 -11.91 -18.97 -11.33
CA ASN A 169 -12.79 -19.45 -12.39
C ASN A 169 -13.35 -18.27 -13.19
N VAL A 170 -14.09 -18.55 -14.25
CA VAL A 170 -14.64 -17.52 -15.13
C VAL A 170 -15.58 -16.57 -14.40
N ASP A 171 -16.41 -17.11 -13.49
CA ASP A 171 -17.36 -16.30 -12.71
C ASP A 171 -16.62 -15.31 -11.82
N PHE A 172 -15.55 -15.75 -11.17
CA PHE A 172 -14.70 -14.90 -10.36
C PHE A 172 -14.00 -13.81 -11.18
N ILE A 173 -13.49 -14.14 -12.37
CA ILE A 173 -12.88 -13.17 -13.29
C ILE A 173 -13.92 -12.16 -13.75
N ASN A 174 -15.14 -12.60 -14.09
CA ASN A 174 -16.22 -11.71 -14.52
C ASN A 174 -16.69 -10.80 -13.39
N GLU A 175 -16.71 -11.28 -12.15
CA GLU A 175 -17.01 -10.44 -10.98
C GLU A 175 -15.98 -9.31 -10.84
N ILE A 176 -14.69 -9.61 -10.99
CA ILE A 176 -13.62 -8.60 -10.95
C ILE A 176 -13.78 -7.60 -12.09
N LEU A 177 -13.98 -8.08 -13.32
CA LEU A 177 -14.15 -7.20 -14.49
C LEU A 177 -15.36 -6.28 -14.33
N THR A 178 -16.48 -6.81 -13.81
CA THR A 178 -17.68 -6.02 -13.52
C THR A 178 -17.39 -4.93 -12.49
N GLN A 179 -16.63 -5.23 -11.43
CA GLN A 179 -16.26 -4.23 -10.42
C GLN A 179 -15.31 -3.16 -10.98
N LEU A 180 -14.52 -3.49 -12.00
CA LEU A 180 -13.65 -2.56 -12.72
C LEU A 180 -14.39 -1.75 -13.80
N GLY A 181 -15.65 -2.05 -14.07
CA GLY A 181 -16.43 -1.43 -15.14
C GLY A 181 -16.09 -1.94 -16.54
N GLU A 182 -15.42 -3.08 -16.62
CA GLU A 182 -15.08 -3.75 -17.86
C GLU A 182 -16.15 -4.77 -18.27
N GLU A 183 -16.22 -5.09 -19.56
CA GLU A 183 -17.09 -6.15 -20.04
C GLU A 183 -16.56 -7.53 -19.60
N GLY A 184 -17.46 -8.39 -19.16
CA GLY A 184 -17.13 -9.76 -18.79
C GLY A 184 -16.66 -10.61 -19.98
N ILE A 185 -16.05 -11.74 -19.67
CA ILE A 185 -15.61 -12.71 -20.68
C ILE A 185 -16.75 -13.71 -20.89
N ASP A 186 -17.29 -13.75 -22.10
CA ASP A 186 -18.18 -14.82 -22.54
C ASP A 186 -17.35 -16.04 -22.92
N VAL A 187 -17.51 -17.11 -22.17
CA VAL A 187 -16.99 -18.42 -22.57
C VAL A 187 -18.09 -19.10 -23.38
N GLU A 188 -17.95 -19.11 -24.69
CA GLU A 188 -18.79 -19.99 -25.50
C GLU A 188 -18.62 -21.43 -25.01
N GLU A 189 -19.70 -22.07 -24.61
CA GLU A 189 -19.77 -23.52 -24.34
C GLU A 189 -19.46 -24.23 -25.65
N GLY A 190 -18.21 -24.64 -25.82
CA GLY A 190 -17.83 -25.35 -27.03
C GLY A 190 -16.35 -25.63 -27.16
N LEU A 191 -15.80 -26.46 -26.33
CA LEU A 191 -14.67 -27.32 -26.66
C LEU A 191 -14.89 -28.69 -26.08
#